data_cd49422f49580595e6a098aa84d141c1
#
_entry.id   cd49422f49580595e6a098aa84d141c1
#
_cell.length_a   1.000
_cell.length_b   1.000
_cell.length_c   1.000
_cell.angle_alpha   90.00
_cell.angle_beta   90.00
_cell.angle_gamma   90.00
#
_symmetry.space_group_name_H-M   'P 1'
#
loop_
_entity.id
_entity.type
_entity.pdbx_description
1 polymer ?
#
loop_
_entity_poly.entity_id
_entity_poly.type
_entity_poly.pdbx_seq_one_letter_code
_entity_poly.pdbx_strand_id
1 'polypeptide(L)'
;MLILGITTSTMQVGCAIGGHEGVLASVHSSRGKRHAETLAPSIDFLREQARIDLDEIGCVAVDVGPGLFTGLRVGIAAAKAIAHALRVPMVGVTSLDLVAFPVRWSPRLVVAAIDARRGEVFTASYRQVPRGIQRLGDFKVCSPDELVTDLLAQRDDILLVGDGALRYADRFDDLTGAELADQGLAYPSPASLVQLAHAQALREEFVKPWELQPLYLRAPDAAINWAMRDGLPGGDEKIDESVDGPGDDADGDGDGATGIEGRNGAGTNGVAGGTTPRGDA
;
A
#
# COMPACT_ATOMS: atom_id res chain seq x y z
N MET A 1 2.84 -3.65 -24.65
CA MET A 1 1.80 -3.85 -23.61
C MET A 1 2.04 -2.84 -22.51
N LEU A 2 1.01 -2.07 -22.16
CA LEU A 2 1.05 -1.14 -21.02
C LEU A 2 0.65 -1.87 -19.73
N ILE A 3 1.26 -1.47 -18.63
CA ILE A 3 1.06 -2.04 -17.30
C ILE A 3 0.70 -0.91 -16.34
N LEU A 4 -0.38 -1.08 -15.58
CA LEU A 4 -0.71 -0.25 -14.44
C LEU A 4 -0.18 -0.93 -13.18
N GLY A 5 0.77 -0.27 -12.48
CA GLY A 5 1.33 -0.74 -11.22
C GLY A 5 0.72 -0.03 -10.02
N ILE A 6 0.38 -0.77 -8.94
CA ILE A 6 -0.24 -0.26 -7.71
C ILE A 6 0.55 -0.75 -6.50
N THR A 7 1.04 0.17 -5.67
CA THR A 7 1.72 -0.11 -4.39
C THR A 7 0.99 0.55 -3.23
N THR A 8 0.65 -0.23 -2.20
CA THR A 8 -0.06 0.26 -0.99
C THR A 8 0.35 -0.49 0.27
N SER A 9 1.43 -1.26 0.21
CA SER A 9 1.89 -2.15 1.29
C SER A 9 2.48 -1.42 2.50
N THR A 10 2.87 -0.16 2.33
CA THR A 10 3.52 0.67 3.37
C THR A 10 2.72 1.93 3.67
N MET A 11 3.32 2.92 4.33
CA MET A 11 2.70 4.23 4.53
C MET A 11 2.59 5.06 3.24
N GLN A 12 3.33 4.67 2.20
CA GLN A 12 3.25 5.28 0.89
C GLN A 12 2.21 4.57 0.02
N VAL A 13 1.40 5.36 -0.68
CA VAL A 13 0.55 4.91 -1.80
C VAL A 13 1.22 5.33 -3.08
N GLY A 14 1.36 4.42 -4.03
CA GLY A 14 1.95 4.74 -5.30
C GLY A 14 1.27 4.03 -6.47
N CYS A 15 1.27 4.69 -7.62
CA CYS A 15 0.84 4.13 -8.89
C CYS A 15 1.81 4.52 -9.99
N ALA A 16 1.96 3.68 -11.00
CA ALA A 16 2.72 3.99 -12.20
C ALA A 16 2.09 3.34 -13.43
N ILE A 17 2.30 3.94 -14.58
CA ILE A 17 1.96 3.38 -15.89
C ILE A 17 3.24 3.31 -16.71
N GLY A 18 3.45 2.19 -17.39
CA GLY A 18 4.60 2.00 -18.26
C GLY A 18 4.56 0.64 -18.98
N GLY A 19 5.64 0.33 -19.67
CA GLY A 19 5.75 -0.90 -20.46
C GLY A 19 7.12 -1.01 -21.14
N HIS A 20 7.15 -1.39 -22.43
CA HIS A 20 8.41 -1.57 -23.18
C HIS A 20 9.21 -0.28 -23.34
N GLU A 21 8.57 0.88 -23.34
CA GLU A 21 9.20 2.20 -23.41
C GLU A 21 9.73 2.68 -22.04
N GLY A 22 9.56 1.86 -21.01
CA GLY A 22 9.86 2.21 -19.63
C GLY A 22 8.65 2.74 -18.87
N VAL A 23 8.89 3.57 -17.86
CA VAL A 23 7.85 4.19 -17.04
C VAL A 23 7.41 5.49 -17.70
N LEU A 24 6.14 5.57 -18.11
CA LEU A 24 5.56 6.75 -18.75
C LEU A 24 5.16 7.81 -17.72
N ALA A 25 4.53 7.37 -16.63
CA ALA A 25 4.15 8.25 -15.53
C ALA A 25 4.19 7.48 -14.21
N SER A 26 4.54 8.17 -13.11
CA SER A 26 4.56 7.62 -11.77
C SER A 26 4.18 8.69 -10.76
N VAL A 27 3.36 8.34 -9.78
CA VAL A 27 2.95 9.20 -8.68
C VAL A 27 2.97 8.41 -7.39
N HIS A 28 3.35 9.07 -6.30
CA HIS A 28 3.26 8.50 -4.96
C HIS A 28 2.96 9.58 -3.93
N SER A 29 2.35 9.16 -2.82
CA SER A 29 2.04 10.02 -1.68
C SER A 29 2.38 9.29 -0.40
N SER A 30 3.18 9.93 0.47
CA SER A 30 3.63 9.36 1.75
C SER A 30 2.87 9.94 2.96
N ARG A 31 1.74 10.63 2.76
CA ARG A 31 0.94 11.23 3.84
C ARG A 31 0.04 10.26 4.62
N GLY A 32 0.30 8.95 4.52
CA GLY A 32 -0.25 7.89 5.37
C GLY A 32 -1.78 7.72 5.32
N LYS A 33 -2.29 6.65 5.88
CA LYS A 33 -3.66 6.19 6.23
C LYS A 33 -4.85 6.43 5.27
N ARG A 34 -4.70 7.14 4.14
CA ARG A 34 -5.78 7.43 3.17
C ARG A 34 -5.62 6.65 1.86
N HIS A 35 -5.19 5.37 1.95
CA HIS A 35 -4.88 4.57 0.77
C HIS A 35 -6.04 4.51 -0.22
N ALA A 36 -7.27 4.25 0.25
CA ALA A 36 -8.44 4.15 -0.60
C ALA A 36 -8.83 5.49 -1.26
N GLU A 37 -8.71 6.59 -0.52
CA GLU A 37 -9.07 7.92 -1.03
C GLU A 37 -8.06 8.44 -2.06
N THR A 38 -6.79 8.05 -1.92
CA THR A 38 -5.69 8.54 -2.77
C THR A 38 -5.56 7.76 -4.07
N LEU A 39 -5.91 6.47 -4.07
CA LEU A 39 -5.58 5.55 -5.15
C LEU A 39 -6.31 5.91 -6.47
N ALA A 40 -7.64 6.07 -6.45
CA ALA A 40 -8.40 6.34 -7.66
C ALA A 40 -8.04 7.70 -8.30
N PRO A 41 -7.93 8.81 -7.55
CA PRO A 41 -7.44 10.08 -8.11
C PRO A 41 -6.03 9.98 -8.68
N SER A 42 -5.15 9.17 -8.07
CA SER A 42 -3.79 8.96 -8.58
C SER A 42 -3.77 8.24 -9.92
N ILE A 43 -4.60 7.22 -10.08
CA ILE A 43 -4.72 6.48 -11.34
C ILE A 43 -5.27 7.38 -12.44
N ASP A 44 -6.28 8.18 -12.15
CA ASP A 44 -6.87 9.11 -13.12
C ASP A 44 -5.86 10.18 -13.55
N PHE A 45 -5.14 10.77 -12.58
CA PHE A 45 -4.04 11.69 -12.87
C PHE A 45 -2.96 11.06 -13.77
N LEU A 46 -2.54 9.83 -13.49
CA LEU A 46 -1.54 9.14 -14.30
C LEU A 46 -2.01 8.89 -15.72
N ARG A 47 -3.26 8.47 -15.91
CA ARG A 47 -3.89 8.27 -17.20
C ARG A 47 -3.82 9.54 -18.06
N GLU A 48 -4.17 10.67 -17.47
CA GLU A 48 -4.11 11.98 -18.13
C GLU A 48 -2.67 12.38 -18.49
N GLN A 49 -1.72 12.21 -17.56
CA GLN A 49 -0.31 12.57 -17.80
C GLN A 49 0.35 11.65 -18.84
N ALA A 50 0.04 10.36 -18.82
CA ALA A 50 0.52 9.39 -19.81
C ALA A 50 -0.21 9.52 -21.16
N ARG A 51 -1.33 10.25 -21.22
CA ARG A 51 -2.19 10.42 -22.41
C ARG A 51 -2.64 9.09 -22.99
N ILE A 52 -3.13 8.22 -22.12
CA ILE A 52 -3.65 6.90 -22.49
C ILE A 52 -5.08 6.74 -22.00
N ASP A 53 -5.82 5.83 -22.62
CA ASP A 53 -7.10 5.35 -22.13
C ASP A 53 -6.90 4.06 -21.32
N LEU A 54 -7.81 3.78 -20.37
CA LEU A 54 -7.68 2.61 -19.49
C LEU A 54 -7.76 1.27 -20.24
N ASP A 55 -8.43 1.24 -21.39
CA ASP A 55 -8.52 0.06 -22.25
C ASP A 55 -7.22 -0.29 -22.99
N GLU A 56 -6.25 0.63 -23.02
CA GLU A 56 -4.88 0.36 -23.51
C GLU A 56 -4.03 -0.42 -22.49
N ILE A 57 -4.45 -0.49 -21.21
CA ILE A 57 -3.77 -1.28 -20.19
C ILE A 57 -3.96 -2.76 -20.48
N GLY A 58 -2.86 -3.45 -20.72
CA GLY A 58 -2.84 -4.88 -21.01
C GLY A 58 -2.54 -5.78 -19.81
N CYS A 59 -2.13 -5.21 -18.66
CA CYS A 59 -1.85 -5.95 -17.44
C CYS A 59 -1.93 -5.03 -16.22
N VAL A 60 -2.40 -5.55 -15.08
CA VAL A 60 -2.36 -4.84 -13.79
C VAL A 60 -1.34 -5.52 -12.89
N ALA A 61 -0.34 -4.75 -12.44
CA ALA A 61 0.65 -5.19 -11.48
C ALA A 61 0.33 -4.67 -10.08
N VAL A 62 0.53 -5.47 -9.06
CA VAL A 62 0.26 -5.07 -7.68
C VAL A 62 1.33 -5.57 -6.72
N ASP A 63 1.66 -4.73 -5.76
CA ASP A 63 2.47 -5.09 -4.61
C ASP A 63 1.67 -6.01 -3.68
N VAL A 64 2.14 -7.25 -3.55
CA VAL A 64 1.46 -8.30 -2.76
C VAL A 64 1.93 -8.37 -1.31
N GLY A 65 2.86 -7.53 -0.91
CA GLY A 65 3.43 -7.56 0.44
C GLY A 65 4.81 -8.25 0.50
N PRO A 66 5.35 -8.43 1.70
CA PRO A 66 4.74 -8.16 3.01
C PRO A 66 4.59 -6.66 3.32
N GLY A 67 3.68 -6.32 4.25
CA GLY A 67 3.46 -4.94 4.65
C GLY A 67 2.21 -4.74 5.51
N LEU A 68 1.71 -3.51 5.53
CA LEU A 68 0.54 -3.11 6.30
C LEU A 68 -0.73 -3.82 5.81
N PHE A 69 -1.37 -4.57 6.68
CA PHE A 69 -2.53 -5.41 6.39
C PHE A 69 -3.67 -4.68 5.66
N THR A 70 -4.06 -3.50 6.15
CA THR A 70 -5.12 -2.70 5.54
C THR A 70 -4.72 -2.16 4.17
N GLY A 71 -3.49 -1.67 4.05
CA GLY A 71 -2.95 -1.15 2.80
C GLY A 71 -2.93 -2.22 1.70
N LEU A 72 -2.38 -3.40 1.99
CA LEU A 72 -2.34 -4.53 1.06
C LEU A 72 -3.74 -4.90 0.53
N ARG A 73 -4.74 -4.97 1.41
CA ARG A 73 -6.11 -5.28 1.01
C ARG A 73 -6.71 -4.24 0.08
N VAL A 74 -6.48 -2.96 0.37
CA VAL A 74 -6.96 -1.86 -0.49
C VAL A 74 -6.35 -1.95 -1.89
N GLY A 75 -5.02 -2.07 -1.99
CA GLY A 75 -4.34 -2.15 -3.28
C GLY A 75 -4.71 -3.39 -4.08
N ILE A 76 -4.69 -4.56 -3.45
CA ILE A 76 -5.02 -5.82 -4.11
C ILE A 76 -6.49 -5.86 -4.56
N ALA A 77 -7.43 -5.36 -3.74
CA ALA A 77 -8.84 -5.31 -4.11
C ALA A 77 -9.07 -4.36 -5.31
N ALA A 78 -8.46 -3.17 -5.28
CA ALA A 78 -8.54 -2.21 -6.39
C ALA A 78 -7.91 -2.78 -7.66
N ALA A 79 -6.71 -3.38 -7.57
CA ALA A 79 -6.03 -4.01 -8.69
C ALA A 79 -6.86 -5.14 -9.32
N LYS A 80 -7.46 -6.01 -8.50
CA LYS A 80 -8.38 -7.07 -8.95
C LYS A 80 -9.62 -6.51 -9.64
N ALA A 81 -10.23 -5.48 -9.09
CA ALA A 81 -11.42 -4.86 -9.67
C ALA A 81 -11.10 -4.25 -11.05
N ILE A 82 -9.98 -3.54 -11.18
CA ILE A 82 -9.52 -2.96 -12.44
C ILE A 82 -9.19 -4.06 -13.46
N ALA A 83 -8.40 -5.06 -13.07
CA ALA A 83 -8.04 -6.18 -13.96
C ALA A 83 -9.27 -6.96 -14.44
N HIS A 84 -10.26 -7.14 -13.56
CA HIS A 84 -11.52 -7.79 -13.92
C HIS A 84 -12.34 -6.94 -14.91
N ALA A 85 -12.47 -5.64 -14.66
CA ALA A 85 -13.20 -4.71 -15.52
C ALA A 85 -12.59 -4.63 -16.92
N LEU A 86 -11.26 -4.54 -17.00
CA LEU A 86 -10.49 -4.50 -18.24
C LEU A 86 -10.30 -5.87 -18.90
N ARG A 87 -10.61 -6.96 -18.20
CA ARG A 87 -10.39 -8.36 -18.63
C ARG A 87 -8.92 -8.66 -18.97
N VAL A 88 -8.01 -8.11 -18.16
CA VAL A 88 -6.57 -8.29 -18.33
C VAL A 88 -5.97 -9.16 -17.21
N PRO A 89 -4.83 -9.83 -17.46
CA PRO A 89 -4.13 -10.59 -16.45
C PRO A 89 -3.49 -9.69 -15.39
N MET A 90 -3.02 -10.30 -14.31
CA MET A 90 -2.31 -9.62 -13.24
C MET A 90 -0.90 -10.19 -13.04
N VAL A 91 -0.05 -9.35 -12.43
CA VAL A 91 1.28 -9.73 -11.92
C VAL A 91 1.38 -9.27 -10.47
N GLY A 92 1.81 -10.16 -9.59
CA GLY A 92 2.11 -9.84 -8.19
C GLY A 92 3.61 -9.75 -7.96
N VAL A 93 4.08 -8.66 -7.35
CA VAL A 93 5.50 -8.48 -6.96
C VAL A 93 5.57 -8.19 -5.47
N THR A 94 6.57 -8.74 -4.79
CA THR A 94 6.70 -8.54 -3.35
C THR A 94 7.26 -7.17 -3.01
N SER A 95 6.83 -6.61 -1.88
CA SER A 95 7.31 -5.30 -1.40
C SER A 95 8.82 -5.27 -1.19
N LEU A 96 9.40 -6.36 -0.68
CA LEU A 96 10.83 -6.46 -0.45
C LEU A 96 11.63 -6.49 -1.76
N ASP A 97 11.13 -7.18 -2.79
CA ASP A 97 11.73 -7.15 -4.13
C ASP A 97 11.68 -5.72 -4.72
N LEU A 98 10.56 -4.99 -4.48
CA LEU A 98 10.39 -3.60 -4.94
C LEU A 98 11.35 -2.63 -4.25
N VAL A 99 11.64 -2.83 -2.98
CA VAL A 99 12.59 -2.00 -2.21
C VAL A 99 14.03 -2.31 -2.62
N ALA A 100 14.37 -3.58 -2.87
CA ALA A 100 15.70 -4.00 -3.29
C ALA A 100 16.04 -3.62 -4.75
N PHE A 101 15.05 -3.59 -5.63
CA PHE A 101 15.26 -3.43 -7.07
C PHE A 101 15.96 -2.13 -7.49
N PRO A 102 15.69 -0.95 -6.90
CA PRO A 102 16.41 0.29 -7.25
C PRO A 102 17.92 0.21 -7.05
N VAL A 103 18.37 -0.55 -6.06
CA VAL A 103 19.81 -0.74 -5.71
C VAL A 103 20.42 -2.02 -6.29
N ARG A 104 19.78 -2.65 -7.26
CA ARG A 104 20.19 -3.93 -7.87
C ARG A 104 21.60 -3.95 -8.49
N TRP A 105 22.19 -2.78 -8.68
CA TRP A 105 23.55 -2.64 -9.23
C TRP A 105 24.63 -2.59 -8.14
N SER A 106 24.24 -2.60 -6.86
CA SER A 106 25.18 -2.63 -5.75
C SER A 106 25.92 -3.98 -5.71
N PRO A 107 27.27 -3.97 -5.64
CA PRO A 107 28.04 -5.20 -5.44
C PRO A 107 27.90 -5.76 -4.01
N ARG A 108 27.35 -4.96 -3.07
CA ARG A 108 27.15 -5.33 -1.67
C ARG A 108 26.01 -6.31 -1.51
N LEU A 109 25.96 -6.97 -0.38
CA LEU A 109 24.76 -7.67 0.08
C LEU A 109 23.66 -6.63 0.32
N VAL A 110 22.62 -6.64 -0.48
CA VAL A 110 21.45 -5.77 -0.28
C VAL A 110 20.51 -6.44 0.70
N VAL A 111 20.20 -5.76 1.80
CA VAL A 111 19.25 -6.22 2.81
C VAL A 111 18.06 -5.27 2.82
N ALA A 112 16.95 -5.73 2.25
CA ALA A 112 15.69 -5.00 2.30
C ALA A 112 15.02 -5.22 3.67
N ALA A 113 14.62 -4.15 4.33
CA ALA A 113 13.93 -4.18 5.62
C ALA A 113 12.75 -3.20 5.61
N ILE A 114 11.53 -3.72 5.77
CA ILE A 114 10.28 -2.95 5.86
C ILE A 114 9.74 -3.04 7.28
N ASP A 115 9.27 -1.93 7.84
CA ASP A 115 8.72 -1.87 9.20
C ASP A 115 7.47 -2.77 9.34
N ALA A 116 7.62 -3.87 10.08
CA ALA A 116 6.55 -4.81 10.38
C ALA A 116 5.70 -4.38 11.59
N ARG A 117 5.97 -3.21 12.17
CA ARG A 117 5.44 -2.74 13.44
C ARG A 117 5.85 -3.62 14.63
N ARG A 118 5.50 -3.19 15.86
CA ARG A 118 5.77 -3.93 17.12
C ARG A 118 7.25 -4.21 17.38
N GLY A 119 8.16 -3.39 16.85
CA GLY A 119 9.60 -3.60 17.02
C GLY A 119 10.19 -4.66 16.10
N GLU A 120 9.50 -5.05 15.04
CA GLU A 120 9.93 -6.05 14.05
C GLU A 120 10.09 -5.45 12.65
N VAL A 121 10.82 -6.15 11.80
CA VAL A 121 10.99 -5.87 10.38
C VAL A 121 10.66 -7.09 9.53
N PHE A 122 10.03 -6.85 8.37
CA PHE A 122 10.04 -7.82 7.28
C PHE A 122 11.35 -7.65 6.52
N THR A 123 12.08 -8.74 6.29
CA THR A 123 13.40 -8.66 5.67
C THR A 123 13.66 -9.77 4.67
N ALA A 124 14.53 -9.47 3.71
CA ALA A 124 15.13 -10.44 2.79
C ALA A 124 16.46 -9.89 2.29
N SER A 125 17.39 -10.80 2.01
CA SER A 125 18.71 -10.49 1.47
C SER A 125 18.78 -10.77 -0.02
N TYR A 126 19.57 -9.96 -0.74
CA TYR A 126 19.69 -10.03 -2.19
C TYR A 126 21.14 -9.84 -2.64
N ARG A 127 21.49 -10.45 -3.77
CA ARG A 127 22.76 -10.21 -4.45
C ARG A 127 22.54 -9.80 -5.89
N GLN A 128 23.44 -8.97 -6.37
CA GLN A 128 23.53 -8.63 -7.78
C GLN A 128 23.78 -9.88 -8.61
N VAL A 129 23.05 -10.01 -9.70
CA VAL A 129 23.29 -11.00 -10.76
C VAL A 129 23.30 -10.32 -12.11
N PRO A 130 23.84 -10.93 -13.18
CA PRO A 130 23.76 -10.37 -14.50
C PRO A 130 22.30 -10.02 -14.87
N ARG A 131 22.06 -8.73 -15.17
CA ARG A 131 20.75 -8.16 -15.53
C ARG A 131 19.74 -7.99 -14.40
N GLY A 132 20.14 -8.07 -13.13
CA GLY A 132 19.18 -7.85 -12.06
C GLY A 132 19.71 -8.11 -10.66
N ILE A 133 18.81 -8.54 -9.82
CA ILE A 133 19.07 -8.87 -8.43
C ILE A 133 18.38 -10.21 -8.10
N GLN A 134 18.99 -11.04 -7.30
CA GLN A 134 18.46 -12.34 -6.87
C GLN A 134 18.31 -12.36 -5.36
N ARG A 135 17.14 -12.77 -4.88
CA ARG A 135 16.90 -13.01 -3.46
C ARG A 135 17.63 -14.26 -2.98
N LEU A 136 18.21 -14.14 -1.78
CA LEU A 136 18.90 -15.20 -1.07
C LEU A 136 18.00 -15.72 0.05
N GLY A 137 17.43 -16.93 -0.12
CA GLY A 137 16.59 -17.56 0.88
C GLY A 137 15.15 -17.00 0.95
N ASP A 138 14.49 -17.28 2.07
CA ASP A 138 13.09 -16.94 2.29
C ASP A 138 12.92 -15.54 2.92
N PHE A 139 11.72 -15.00 2.82
CA PHE A 139 11.33 -13.81 3.58
C PHE A 139 11.27 -14.13 5.07
N LYS A 140 11.74 -13.21 5.89
CA LYS A 140 11.72 -13.33 7.36
C LYS A 140 10.93 -12.19 7.99
N VAL A 141 10.42 -12.44 9.19
CA VAL A 141 10.00 -11.42 10.15
C VAL A 141 10.82 -11.64 11.41
N CYS A 142 11.51 -10.61 11.90
CA CYS A 142 12.38 -10.69 13.06
C CYS A 142 12.56 -9.31 13.71
N SER A 143 13.11 -9.28 14.92
CA SER A 143 13.56 -8.04 15.52
C SER A 143 14.79 -7.48 14.80
N PRO A 144 15.05 -6.15 14.85
CA PRO A 144 16.29 -5.57 14.33
C PRO A 144 17.55 -6.19 14.94
N ASP A 145 17.53 -6.54 16.23
CA ASP A 145 18.68 -7.13 16.92
C ASP A 145 18.98 -8.57 16.43
N GLU A 146 17.94 -9.36 16.13
CA GLU A 146 18.10 -10.67 15.49
C GLU A 146 18.66 -10.51 14.08
N LEU A 147 18.19 -9.52 13.31
CA LEU A 147 18.71 -9.23 11.98
C LEU A 147 20.20 -8.83 12.05
N VAL A 148 20.60 -7.99 12.99
CA VAL A 148 22.02 -7.64 13.23
C VAL A 148 22.86 -8.89 13.49
N THR A 149 22.36 -9.78 14.35
CA THR A 149 23.07 -11.04 14.69
C THR A 149 23.27 -11.91 13.45
N ASP A 150 22.23 -12.06 12.62
CA ASP A 150 22.28 -12.82 11.36
C ASP A 150 23.31 -12.21 10.37
N LEU A 151 23.36 -10.88 10.29
CA LEU A 151 24.22 -10.15 9.36
C LEU A 151 25.68 -10.16 9.80
N LEU A 152 25.98 -10.05 11.10
CA LEU A 152 27.34 -10.17 11.65
C LEU A 152 27.99 -11.52 11.31
N ALA A 153 27.18 -12.58 11.23
CA ALA A 153 27.67 -13.90 10.86
C ALA A 153 28.13 -14.00 9.40
N GLN A 154 27.62 -13.14 8.50
CA GLN A 154 27.87 -13.21 7.06
C GLN A 154 29.18 -12.52 6.63
N ARG A 155 29.69 -11.56 7.42
CA ARG A 155 30.92 -10.79 7.15
C ARG A 155 30.98 -10.12 5.77
N ASP A 156 29.83 -9.73 5.25
CA ASP A 156 29.69 -9.04 3.96
C ASP A 156 29.68 -7.52 4.13
N ASP A 157 30.06 -6.80 3.08
CA ASP A 157 29.68 -5.39 2.96
C ASP A 157 28.18 -5.30 2.65
N ILE A 158 27.44 -4.55 3.46
CA ILE A 158 25.98 -4.55 3.46
C ILE A 158 25.45 -3.19 3.00
N LEU A 159 24.38 -3.21 2.20
CA LEU A 159 23.53 -2.06 1.90
C LEU A 159 22.13 -2.34 2.44
N LEU A 160 21.76 -1.65 3.52
CA LEU A 160 20.43 -1.69 4.12
C LEU A 160 19.50 -0.74 3.39
N VAL A 161 18.31 -1.20 3.00
CA VAL A 161 17.34 -0.40 2.25
C VAL A 161 15.92 -0.65 2.76
N GLY A 162 15.07 0.39 2.77
CA GLY A 162 13.68 0.31 3.23
C GLY A 162 13.40 1.13 4.48
N ASP A 163 12.12 1.36 4.76
CA ASP A 163 11.67 2.18 5.89
C ASP A 163 11.93 1.53 7.26
N GLY A 164 11.99 0.21 7.32
CA GLY A 164 12.41 -0.53 8.50
C GLY A 164 13.90 -0.33 8.80
N ALA A 165 14.76 -0.32 7.77
CA ALA A 165 16.18 -0.03 7.94
C ALA A 165 16.40 1.38 8.50
N LEU A 166 15.72 2.38 7.95
CA LEU A 166 15.80 3.77 8.41
C LEU A 166 15.21 3.96 9.81
N ARG A 167 14.09 3.29 10.12
CA ARG A 167 13.41 3.40 11.41
C ARG A 167 14.28 2.91 12.56
N TYR A 168 15.05 1.86 12.34
CA TYR A 168 15.89 1.20 13.35
C TYR A 168 17.39 1.40 13.07
N ALA A 169 17.75 2.53 12.43
CA ALA A 169 19.12 2.86 12.04
C ALA A 169 20.13 2.66 13.18
N ASP A 170 19.79 3.16 14.37
CA ASP A 170 20.62 3.05 15.58
C ASP A 170 21.00 1.60 15.94
N ARG A 171 20.21 0.61 15.52
CA ARG A 171 20.48 -0.82 15.76
C ARG A 171 21.52 -1.40 14.81
N PHE A 172 21.72 -0.73 13.68
CA PHE A 172 22.66 -1.16 12.64
C PHE A 172 24.01 -0.45 12.72
N ASP A 173 24.19 0.53 13.62
CA ASP A 173 25.42 1.31 13.77
C ASP A 173 26.65 0.44 14.11
N ASP A 174 26.45 -0.68 14.82
CA ASP A 174 27.52 -1.63 15.19
C ASP A 174 27.93 -2.58 14.03
N LEU A 175 27.22 -2.57 12.91
CA LEU A 175 27.54 -3.39 11.74
C LEU A 175 28.68 -2.76 10.94
N THR A 176 29.91 -3.25 11.14
CA THR A 176 31.05 -2.81 10.35
C THR A 176 30.84 -3.13 8.86
N GLY A 177 30.95 -2.12 7.99
CA GLY A 177 30.74 -2.28 6.56
C GLY A 177 29.28 -2.17 6.11
N ALA A 178 28.35 -1.87 7.01
CA ALA A 178 26.97 -1.57 6.66
C ALA A 178 26.82 -0.09 6.29
N GLU A 179 25.99 0.16 5.27
CA GLU A 179 25.57 1.48 4.82
C GLU A 179 24.06 1.50 4.69
N LEU A 180 23.44 2.60 5.15
CA LEU A 180 22.01 2.85 4.95
C LEU A 180 21.80 3.56 3.62
N ALA A 181 20.84 3.07 2.83
CA ALA A 181 20.43 3.72 1.62
C ALA A 181 19.67 5.04 1.91
N ASP A 182 19.61 5.90 0.90
CA ASP A 182 18.90 7.18 0.98
C ASP A 182 17.41 7.02 1.31
N GLN A 183 16.84 8.00 2.01
CA GLN A 183 15.42 8.04 2.37
C GLN A 183 14.47 7.96 1.15
N GLY A 184 14.93 8.40 -0.03
CA GLY A 184 14.18 8.26 -1.28
C GLY A 184 13.92 6.80 -1.68
N LEU A 185 14.65 5.85 -1.09
CA LEU A 185 14.53 4.41 -1.32
C LEU A 185 13.82 3.66 -0.17
N ALA A 186 13.16 4.40 0.72
CA ALA A 186 12.51 3.84 1.91
C ALA A 186 11.30 2.95 1.57
N TYR A 187 10.60 3.23 0.48
CA TYR A 187 9.31 2.60 0.19
C TYR A 187 9.31 1.85 -1.16
N PRO A 188 8.45 0.82 -1.31
CA PRO A 188 8.23 0.16 -2.58
C PRO A 188 7.88 1.15 -3.69
N SER A 189 8.70 1.20 -4.73
CA SER A 189 8.52 2.12 -5.85
C SER A 189 7.52 1.57 -6.87
N PRO A 190 6.45 2.31 -7.23
CA PRO A 190 5.54 1.90 -8.28
C PRO A 190 6.23 1.85 -9.67
N ALA A 191 7.26 2.64 -9.89
CA ALA A 191 8.08 2.58 -11.10
C ALA A 191 8.88 1.26 -11.18
N SER A 192 9.43 0.79 -10.05
CA SER A 192 10.08 -0.53 -9.95
C SER A 192 9.09 -1.66 -10.20
N LEU A 193 7.86 -1.52 -9.69
CA LEU A 193 6.79 -2.51 -9.90
C LEU A 193 6.49 -2.70 -11.38
N VAL A 194 6.30 -1.62 -12.14
CA VAL A 194 6.05 -1.69 -13.59
C VAL A 194 7.21 -2.37 -14.32
N GLN A 195 8.47 -2.04 -13.98
CA GLN A 195 9.65 -2.65 -14.62
C GLN A 195 9.76 -4.16 -14.34
N LEU A 196 9.56 -4.58 -13.08
CA LEU A 196 9.59 -6.00 -12.71
C LEU A 196 8.41 -6.76 -13.32
N ALA A 197 7.22 -6.18 -13.28
CA ALA A 197 6.02 -6.77 -13.88
C ALA A 197 6.15 -6.90 -15.40
N HIS A 198 6.78 -5.93 -16.09
CA HIS A 198 7.03 -6.03 -17.52
C HIS A 198 7.95 -7.20 -17.85
N ALA A 199 9.01 -7.41 -17.04
CA ALA A 199 9.90 -8.56 -17.22
C ALA A 199 9.18 -9.90 -16.99
N GLN A 200 8.27 -9.99 -16.02
CA GLN A 200 7.44 -11.18 -15.77
C GLN A 200 6.41 -11.39 -16.89
N ALA A 201 5.78 -10.33 -17.35
CA ALA A 201 4.81 -10.38 -18.45
C ALA A 201 5.43 -10.87 -19.78
N LEU A 202 6.70 -10.51 -20.06
CA LEU A 202 7.44 -11.04 -21.20
C LEU A 202 7.71 -12.55 -21.12
N ARG A 203 7.68 -13.11 -19.92
CA ARG A 203 7.80 -14.56 -19.66
C ARG A 203 6.43 -15.24 -19.48
N GLU A 204 5.33 -14.49 -19.70
CA GLU A 204 3.96 -14.95 -19.52
C GLU A 204 3.66 -15.45 -18.08
N GLU A 205 4.38 -14.93 -17.08
CA GLU A 205 4.21 -15.24 -15.66
C GLU A 205 3.01 -14.48 -15.08
N PHE A 206 1.82 -14.76 -15.62
CA PHE A 206 0.58 -14.10 -15.22
C PHE A 206 -0.18 -14.90 -14.15
N VAL A 207 -0.91 -14.15 -13.31
CA VAL A 207 -1.84 -14.69 -12.33
C VAL A 207 -3.25 -14.18 -12.66
N LYS A 208 -4.25 -15.03 -12.52
CA LYS A 208 -5.64 -14.60 -12.66
C LYS A 208 -6.06 -13.78 -11.43
N PRO A 209 -6.96 -12.77 -11.58
CA PRO A 209 -7.33 -11.90 -10.47
C PRO A 209 -7.80 -12.63 -9.21
N TRP A 210 -8.50 -13.76 -9.34
CA TRP A 210 -8.99 -14.54 -8.19
C TRP A 210 -7.93 -15.43 -7.54
N GLU A 211 -6.85 -15.75 -8.23
CA GLU A 211 -5.73 -16.57 -7.73
C GLU A 211 -4.69 -15.77 -6.96
N LEU A 212 -4.58 -14.45 -7.25
CA LEU A 212 -3.62 -13.57 -6.59
C LEU A 212 -3.99 -13.40 -5.11
N GLN A 213 -3.04 -13.66 -4.22
CA GLN A 213 -3.21 -13.56 -2.77
C GLN A 213 -2.16 -12.61 -2.17
N PRO A 214 -2.49 -11.90 -1.09
CA PRO A 214 -1.49 -11.15 -0.34
C PRO A 214 -0.50 -12.10 0.36
N LEU A 215 0.75 -11.68 0.45
CA LEU A 215 1.80 -12.37 1.20
C LEU A 215 1.76 -11.91 2.67
N TYR A 216 1.14 -12.72 3.52
CA TYR A 216 1.12 -12.50 4.96
C TYR A 216 2.20 -13.33 5.63
N LEU A 217 3.26 -12.67 6.14
CA LEU A 217 4.32 -13.34 6.93
C LEU A 217 3.96 -13.42 8.42
N ARG A 218 2.92 -12.69 8.84
CA ARG A 218 2.39 -12.71 10.21
C ARG A 218 0.86 -12.78 10.18
N ALA A 219 0.29 -13.49 11.17
CA ALA A 219 -1.17 -13.54 11.33
C ALA A 219 -1.75 -12.15 11.59
N PRO A 220 -2.99 -11.85 11.14
CA PRO A 220 -3.67 -10.60 11.42
C PRO A 220 -3.82 -10.36 12.92
N ASP A 221 -3.70 -9.10 13.36
CA ASP A 221 -3.84 -8.71 14.77
C ASP A 221 -5.19 -9.10 15.39
N ALA A 222 -6.26 -9.15 14.60
CA ALA A 222 -7.58 -9.59 15.02
C ALA A 222 -7.61 -11.06 15.47
N ALA A 223 -6.84 -11.94 14.85
CA ALA A 223 -6.75 -13.35 15.24
C ALA A 223 -6.07 -13.54 16.60
N ILE A 224 -5.07 -12.70 16.92
CA ILE A 224 -4.38 -12.73 18.22
C ILE A 224 -5.32 -12.30 19.36
N ASN A 225 -6.19 -11.31 19.13
CA ASN A 225 -7.14 -10.83 20.14
C ASN A 225 -8.25 -11.85 20.43
N TRP A 226 -8.66 -12.67 19.48
CA TRP A 226 -9.62 -13.75 19.71
C TRP A 226 -9.04 -14.84 20.62
N ALA A 227 -7.79 -15.26 20.41
CA ALA A 227 -7.13 -16.24 21.26
C ALA A 227 -6.93 -15.76 22.72
N MET A 228 -6.77 -14.45 22.94
CA MET A 228 -6.73 -13.87 24.29
C MET A 228 -8.11 -13.77 24.95
N ARG A 229 -9.18 -13.67 24.17
CA ARG A 229 -10.55 -13.57 24.70
C ARG A 229 -11.10 -14.91 25.19
N ASP A 230 -10.70 -16.01 24.57
CA ASP A 230 -11.07 -17.37 24.98
C ASP A 230 -10.40 -17.80 26.30
N GLY A 231 -9.44 -17.01 26.82
CA GLY A 231 -8.75 -17.25 28.09
C GLY A 231 -9.32 -16.47 29.29
N LEU A 232 -10.37 -15.66 29.15
CA LEU A 232 -11.01 -14.95 30.25
C LEU A 232 -12.13 -15.81 30.85
N PRO A 233 -12.06 -16.19 32.14
CA PRO A 233 -13.13 -16.90 32.79
C PRO A 233 -14.30 -15.92 33.09
N GLY A 234 -15.49 -16.22 32.57
CA GLY A 234 -16.71 -15.61 33.02
C GLY A 234 -17.44 -14.73 32.02
N GLY A 235 -18.44 -15.29 31.43
CA GLY A 235 -19.47 -14.61 30.66
C GLY A 235 -20.59 -15.54 30.22
N ASP A 236 -20.95 -16.53 31.05
CA ASP A 236 -22.22 -17.24 30.92
C ASP A 236 -23.34 -16.32 31.47
N GLU A 237 -23.66 -15.25 30.79
CA GLU A 237 -24.96 -14.62 30.91
C GLU A 237 -25.91 -15.33 29.95
N LYS A 238 -26.69 -16.24 30.54
CA LYS A 238 -27.89 -16.81 29.92
C LYS A 238 -28.82 -15.66 29.57
N ILE A 239 -29.05 -15.47 28.30
CA ILE A 239 -30.15 -14.65 27.80
C ILE A 239 -31.42 -15.41 28.17
N ASP A 240 -32.17 -14.84 29.15
CA ASP A 240 -33.48 -15.30 29.55
C ASP A 240 -34.49 -14.97 28.44
N GLU A 241 -34.89 -16.00 27.69
CA GLU A 241 -35.97 -15.91 26.71
C GLU A 241 -37.31 -15.99 27.43
N SER A 242 -37.75 -14.85 27.99
CA SER A 242 -39.13 -14.64 28.39
C SER A 242 -39.57 -13.25 27.94
N VAL A 243 -40.01 -13.13 26.70
CA VAL A 243 -40.80 -11.99 26.22
C VAL A 243 -42.16 -12.50 25.83
N ASP A 244 -43.11 -12.23 26.70
CA ASP A 244 -44.55 -12.33 26.49
C ASP A 244 -44.99 -11.57 25.22
N GLY A 245 -45.99 -12.13 24.55
CA GLY A 245 -46.58 -11.66 23.31
C GLY A 245 -47.34 -10.35 23.42
N PRO A 246 -47.83 -9.82 22.29
CA PRO A 246 -48.37 -8.47 22.19
C PRO A 246 -49.80 -8.37 22.67
N GLY A 247 -50.04 -7.40 23.52
CA GLY A 247 -51.38 -6.90 23.86
C GLY A 247 -51.82 -5.85 22.86
N ASP A 248 -52.89 -6.15 22.16
CA ASP A 248 -53.74 -5.18 21.47
C ASP A 248 -54.33 -4.20 22.51
N ASP A 249 -54.27 -2.91 22.23
CA ASP A 249 -55.34 -1.99 22.54
C ASP A 249 -55.26 -0.72 21.72
N ALA A 250 -56.44 -0.39 21.19
CA ALA A 250 -56.78 0.65 20.27
C ALA A 250 -56.99 2.04 20.93
N ASP A 251 -57.12 3.02 20.09
CA ASP A 251 -57.85 4.29 20.22
C ASP A 251 -57.19 5.48 20.90
N GLY A 252 -57.19 6.58 20.16
CA GLY A 252 -57.02 7.91 20.72
C GLY A 252 -56.63 9.01 19.73
N ASP A 253 -57.64 9.58 19.11
CA ASP A 253 -57.66 10.83 18.38
C ASP A 253 -56.89 12.00 19.01
N GLY A 254 -56.34 12.89 18.21
CA GLY A 254 -55.89 14.19 18.71
C GLY A 254 -55.24 15.09 17.66
N ASP A 255 -56.06 15.83 16.97
CA ASP A 255 -55.79 17.06 16.20
C ASP A 255 -54.73 18.00 16.80
N GLY A 256 -54.01 18.70 15.91
CA GLY A 256 -53.20 19.84 16.32
C GLY A 256 -52.35 20.43 15.20
N ALA A 257 -53.03 21.12 14.25
CA ALA A 257 -52.38 22.04 13.33
C ALA A 257 -51.91 23.33 13.99
N THR A 258 -50.78 23.85 13.53
CA THR A 258 -50.32 25.26 13.40
C THR A 258 -48.83 25.20 13.05
N GLY A 259 -48.32 25.74 11.99
CA GLY A 259 -48.55 27.01 11.32
C GLY A 259 -47.35 27.95 11.57
N ILE A 260 -46.93 28.57 10.49
CA ILE A 260 -46.23 29.85 10.46
C ILE A 260 -44.72 29.85 10.09
N GLU A 261 -44.47 30.30 8.89
CA GLU A 261 -43.64 31.42 8.36
C GLU A 261 -42.14 31.37 8.67
N GLY A 262 -41.21 31.42 7.73
CA GLY A 262 -41.11 32.42 6.63
C GLY A 262 -40.15 33.55 7.04
N ARG A 263 -38.91 33.55 6.53
CA ARG A 263 -38.23 34.82 6.26
C ARG A 263 -37.06 34.64 5.26
N ASN A 264 -37.29 35.26 4.12
CA ASN A 264 -36.29 35.71 3.14
C ASN A 264 -35.29 36.70 3.76
N GLY A 265 -34.05 36.62 3.29
CA GLY A 265 -33.06 37.69 3.49
C GLY A 265 -32.07 37.68 2.34
N ALA A 266 -32.41 38.42 1.30
CA ALA A 266 -31.51 38.82 0.23
C ALA A 266 -30.56 39.95 0.74
N GLY A 267 -29.30 39.86 0.33
CA GLY A 267 -28.31 40.93 0.55
C GLY A 267 -27.30 40.96 -0.59
N THR A 268 -27.54 41.87 -1.49
CA THR A 268 -26.74 42.28 -2.65
C THR A 268 -25.59 43.19 -2.26
N ASN A 269 -24.61 43.29 -3.18
CA ASN A 269 -23.57 44.35 -3.36
C ASN A 269 -22.19 43.96 -2.80
N GLY A 270 -21.06 44.14 -3.52
CA GLY A 270 -20.79 45.13 -4.51
C GLY A 270 -19.45 44.89 -5.23
N VAL A 271 -19.41 45.45 -6.39
CA VAL A 271 -18.34 45.53 -7.39
C VAL A 271 -17.26 46.53 -6.97
N ALA A 272 -15.97 46.22 -7.23
CA ALA A 272 -14.89 47.15 -7.60
C ALA A 272 -13.67 46.24 -7.93
N GLY A 273 -13.02 46.21 -9.06
CA GLY A 273 -12.54 47.33 -9.91
C GLY A 273 -11.10 47.63 -9.54
N GLY A 274 -10.11 47.16 -10.32
CA GLY A 274 -8.72 47.58 -10.11
C GLY A 274 -7.73 46.79 -10.98
N THR A 275 -7.62 47.17 -12.25
CA THR A 275 -6.44 47.63 -13.00
C THR A 275 -5.11 46.86 -12.85
N THR A 276 -4.67 46.30 -13.96
CA THR A 276 -3.26 46.03 -14.34
C THR A 276 -2.38 47.26 -14.31
N PRO A 277 -1.03 47.13 -14.19
CA PRO A 277 -0.24 47.51 -15.35
C PRO A 277 0.87 46.49 -15.75
N ARG A 278 1.14 46.55 -17.03
CA ARG A 278 2.32 46.07 -17.74
C ARG A 278 3.60 46.71 -17.20
N GLY A 279 4.72 45.97 -17.30
CA GLY A 279 6.06 46.50 -17.17
C GLY A 279 7.07 45.53 -17.74
N ASP A 280 7.63 45.91 -18.89
CA ASP A 280 8.76 45.33 -19.61
C ASP A 280 10.02 45.18 -18.74
N ALA A 281 10.75 44.12 -18.91
CA ALA A 281 12.18 44.06 -19.22
C ALA A 281 12.60 42.56 -19.35
#